data_2bb07ca8f8922e21b21335d01aafa6c9
#
_entry.id   2bb07ca8f8922e21b21335d01aafa6c9
#
_cell.length_a   1.000
_cell.length_b   1.000
_cell.length_c   1.000
_cell.angle_alpha   90.00
_cell.angle_beta   90.00
_cell.angle_gamma   90.00
#
_symmetry.space_group_name_H-M   'P 1'
#
loop_
_entity.id
_entity.type
_entity.pdbx_description
1 polymer ?
#
loop_
_entity_poly.entity_id
_entity_poly.type
_entity_poly.pdbx_seq_one_letter_code
_entity_poly.pdbx_strand_id
1 'polypeptide(L)'
;MKRNYSGILAGKKVALLMGGPGKERPVSLNSGAAVAKALRSIGADVHEIDISGPDFTLPEKTDLVFNIIHGTFGEDGALQSILDGVGVPYTGEGEVGSRLAFDKIASKLKFDEAGVPNAKWEILTGGQSTSISIPLVAKPPREGSSVGVHIVQKAEELSAALEDCFSRDSEVL
;
A
#
# COMPACT_ATOMS: atom_id res chain seq x y z
N MET A 1 -29.57 2.79 6.69
CA MET A 1 -29.84 1.35 6.97
C MET A 1 -28.49 0.68 7.27
N LYS A 2 -28.21 0.28 8.51
CA LYS A 2 -26.98 -0.49 8.81
C LYS A 2 -27.15 -1.90 8.26
N ARG A 3 -26.31 -2.28 7.26
CA ARG A 3 -26.30 -3.66 6.77
C ARG A 3 -25.83 -4.57 7.90
N ASN A 4 -26.60 -5.61 8.19
CA ASN A 4 -26.18 -6.63 9.14
C ASN A 4 -25.31 -7.66 8.41
N TYR A 5 -24.01 -7.65 8.70
CA TYR A 5 -23.04 -8.59 8.15
C TYR A 5 -22.75 -9.78 9.10
N SER A 6 -23.49 -9.86 10.23
CA SER A 6 -23.35 -10.99 11.16
C SER A 6 -23.70 -12.30 10.43
N GLY A 7 -22.80 -13.28 10.53
CA GLY A 7 -22.96 -14.60 9.94
C GLY A 7 -22.31 -14.83 8.57
N ILE A 8 -21.91 -13.80 7.82
CA ILE A 8 -21.24 -13.99 6.51
C ILE A 8 -19.93 -14.76 6.66
N LEU A 9 -19.16 -14.44 7.70
CA LEU A 9 -17.88 -15.10 8.01
C LEU A 9 -17.97 -16.11 9.15
N ALA A 10 -19.17 -16.43 9.66
CA ALA A 10 -19.32 -17.40 10.74
C ALA A 10 -18.83 -18.78 10.29
N GLY A 11 -17.86 -19.33 11.04
CA GLY A 11 -17.22 -20.61 10.74
C GLY A 11 -16.28 -20.61 9.54
N LYS A 12 -16.08 -19.47 8.87
CA LYS A 12 -15.11 -19.34 7.79
C LYS A 12 -13.70 -19.22 8.33
N LYS A 13 -12.78 -19.97 7.74
CA LYS A 13 -11.36 -19.90 8.06
C LYS A 13 -10.72 -18.70 7.36
N VAL A 14 -10.33 -17.70 8.14
CA VAL A 14 -9.71 -16.48 7.67
C VAL A 14 -8.23 -16.46 8.02
N ALA A 15 -7.36 -16.46 7.03
CA ALA A 15 -5.94 -16.19 7.21
C ALA A 15 -5.73 -14.69 7.26
N LEU A 16 -5.38 -14.14 8.41
CA LEU A 16 -5.08 -12.72 8.61
C LEU A 16 -3.57 -12.51 8.46
N LEU A 17 -3.16 -11.98 7.30
CA LEU A 17 -1.76 -11.66 7.03
C LEU A 17 -1.44 -10.27 7.60
N MET A 18 -0.45 -10.23 8.48
CA MET A 18 0.00 -9.02 9.17
C MET A 18 1.53 -8.97 9.29
N GLY A 19 2.09 -7.86 9.73
CA GLY A 19 3.53 -7.65 9.79
C GLY A 19 4.08 -7.01 8.52
N GLY A 20 4.74 -7.78 7.69
CA GLY A 20 5.38 -7.32 6.45
C GLY A 20 6.86 -6.94 6.65
N PRO A 21 7.63 -6.80 5.55
CA PRO A 21 9.06 -6.46 5.60
C PRO A 21 9.32 -4.96 5.79
N GLY A 22 8.30 -4.12 5.58
CA GLY A 22 8.44 -2.66 5.54
C GLY A 22 8.54 -2.00 6.92
N LYS A 23 8.80 -0.70 6.90
CA LYS A 23 8.88 0.15 8.11
C LYS A 23 7.55 0.25 8.86
N GLU A 24 6.43 -0.03 8.19
CA GLU A 24 5.07 0.00 8.74
C GLU A 24 4.67 -1.30 9.46
N ARG A 25 5.60 -2.26 9.59
CA ARG A 25 5.37 -3.51 10.30
C ARG A 25 4.70 -3.37 11.69
N PRO A 26 5.14 -2.45 12.58
CA PRO A 26 4.47 -2.28 13.88
C PRO A 26 3.02 -1.80 13.75
N VAL A 27 2.73 -0.97 12.75
CA VAL A 27 1.37 -0.49 12.46
C VAL A 27 0.51 -1.65 11.99
N SER A 28 1.02 -2.49 11.09
CA SER A 28 0.32 -3.67 10.58
C SER A 28 0.00 -4.67 11.69
N LEU A 29 0.95 -4.95 12.60
CA LEU A 29 0.73 -5.85 13.74
C LEU A 29 -0.36 -5.32 14.69
N ASN A 30 -0.34 -4.02 14.98
CA ASN A 30 -1.36 -3.40 15.83
C ASN A 30 -2.74 -3.40 15.16
N SER A 31 -2.82 -3.06 13.88
CA SER A 31 -4.06 -3.10 13.09
C SER A 31 -4.57 -4.54 12.97
N GLY A 32 -3.67 -5.51 12.76
CA GLY A 32 -3.98 -6.93 12.68
C GLY A 32 -4.63 -7.45 13.96
N ALA A 33 -4.09 -7.11 15.13
CA ALA A 33 -4.69 -7.49 16.41
C ALA A 33 -6.13 -6.97 16.57
N ALA A 34 -6.39 -5.72 16.14
CA ALA A 34 -7.72 -5.14 16.17
C ALA A 34 -8.68 -5.83 15.20
N VAL A 35 -8.22 -6.13 13.97
CA VAL A 35 -8.98 -6.86 12.95
C VAL A 35 -9.26 -8.29 13.40
N ALA A 36 -8.28 -9.00 13.98
CA ALA A 36 -8.47 -10.34 14.51
C ALA A 36 -9.59 -10.40 15.54
N LYS A 37 -9.58 -9.45 16.49
CA LYS A 37 -10.63 -9.33 17.50
C LYS A 37 -12.01 -9.10 16.86
N ALA A 38 -12.09 -8.22 15.86
CA ALA A 38 -13.34 -7.91 15.18
C ALA A 38 -13.88 -9.12 14.40
N LEU A 39 -13.03 -9.80 13.63
CA LEU A 39 -13.41 -10.99 12.85
C LEU A 39 -13.89 -12.14 13.76
N ARG A 40 -13.19 -12.39 14.87
CA ARG A 40 -13.63 -13.38 15.87
C ARG A 40 -14.97 -13.03 16.50
N SER A 41 -15.26 -11.74 16.72
CA SER A 41 -16.53 -11.31 17.31
C SER A 41 -17.75 -11.58 16.42
N ILE A 42 -17.55 -11.79 15.11
CA ILE A 42 -18.59 -12.15 14.14
C ILE A 42 -18.56 -13.63 13.77
N GLY A 43 -17.79 -14.44 14.51
CA GLY A 43 -17.77 -15.89 14.39
C GLY A 43 -16.79 -16.46 13.37
N ALA A 44 -15.86 -15.70 12.85
CA ALA A 44 -14.80 -16.22 11.96
C ALA A 44 -13.76 -17.04 12.74
N ASP A 45 -13.24 -18.11 12.12
CA ASP A 45 -12.07 -18.86 12.57
C ASP A 45 -10.80 -18.16 12.07
N VAL A 46 -10.17 -17.34 12.91
CA VAL A 46 -9.08 -16.44 12.52
C VAL A 46 -7.72 -17.01 12.86
N HIS A 47 -6.89 -17.16 11.83
CA HIS A 47 -5.48 -17.54 11.91
C HIS A 47 -4.62 -16.32 11.63
N GLU A 48 -4.01 -15.77 12.67
CA GLU A 48 -3.07 -14.66 12.57
C GLU A 48 -1.71 -15.17 12.05
N ILE A 49 -1.23 -14.62 10.94
CA ILE A 49 0.02 -15.03 10.29
C ILE A 49 0.89 -13.78 10.17
N ASP A 50 1.89 -13.74 11.02
CA ASP A 50 2.92 -12.70 10.98
C ASP A 50 3.96 -13.07 9.92
N ILE A 51 4.00 -12.30 8.83
CA ILE A 51 4.92 -12.55 7.72
C ILE A 51 5.94 -11.41 7.60
N SER A 52 7.13 -11.74 7.12
CA SER A 52 8.21 -10.79 6.89
C SER A 52 8.69 -10.75 5.42
N GLY A 53 7.99 -11.49 4.54
CA GLY A 53 8.34 -11.59 3.12
C GLY A 53 7.52 -12.67 2.43
N PRO A 54 7.97 -13.16 1.26
CA PRO A 54 7.22 -14.09 0.42
C PRO A 54 7.12 -15.52 0.99
N ASP A 55 7.99 -15.86 1.93
CA ASP A 55 8.07 -17.20 2.49
C ASP A 55 7.06 -17.37 3.65
N PHE A 56 5.82 -17.66 3.30
CA PHE A 56 4.76 -17.97 4.28
C PHE A 56 3.85 -19.09 3.75
N THR A 57 3.10 -19.70 4.67
CA THR A 57 2.17 -20.77 4.33
C THR A 57 0.78 -20.43 4.86
N LEU A 58 -0.23 -20.57 4.01
CA LEU A 58 -1.61 -20.45 4.43
C LEU A 58 -2.09 -21.76 5.09
N PRO A 59 -2.95 -21.68 6.13
CA PRO A 59 -3.60 -22.86 6.68
C PRO A 59 -4.40 -23.63 5.62
N GLU A 60 -4.41 -24.94 5.73
CA GLU A 60 -5.24 -25.75 4.83
C GLU A 60 -6.72 -25.33 4.90
N LYS A 61 -7.38 -25.32 3.75
CA LYS A 61 -8.80 -24.95 3.60
C LYS A 61 -9.09 -23.51 4.07
N THR A 62 -8.15 -22.58 3.85
CA THR A 62 -8.42 -21.15 4.02
C THR A 62 -9.53 -20.70 3.08
N ASP A 63 -10.59 -20.11 3.61
CA ASP A 63 -11.73 -19.59 2.84
C ASP A 63 -11.46 -18.17 2.32
N LEU A 64 -10.68 -17.37 3.08
CA LEU A 64 -10.41 -15.97 2.78
C LEU A 64 -9.07 -15.57 3.39
N VAL A 65 -8.30 -14.78 2.64
CA VAL A 65 -7.14 -14.05 3.16
C VAL A 65 -7.54 -12.62 3.47
N PHE A 66 -7.31 -12.17 4.70
CA PHE A 66 -7.42 -10.75 5.06
C PHE A 66 -6.02 -10.16 5.12
N ASN A 67 -5.70 -9.29 4.15
CA ASN A 67 -4.42 -8.58 4.12
C ASN A 67 -4.52 -7.27 4.92
N ILE A 68 -3.65 -7.10 5.91
CA ILE A 68 -3.49 -5.86 6.69
C ILE A 68 -2.02 -5.41 6.72
N ILE A 69 -1.23 -5.83 5.75
CA ILE A 69 0.15 -5.38 5.59
C ILE A 69 0.14 -4.04 4.88
N HIS A 70 0.87 -3.07 5.42
CA HIS A 70 0.97 -1.73 4.88
C HIS A 70 2.27 -1.53 4.10
N GLY A 71 2.21 -0.66 3.08
CA GLY A 71 3.35 -0.26 2.28
C GLY A 71 3.89 -1.36 1.37
N THR A 72 5.20 -1.39 1.22
CA THR A 72 5.91 -2.35 0.38
C THR A 72 5.55 -3.79 0.73
N PHE A 73 5.39 -4.62 -0.27
CA PHE A 73 4.95 -6.01 -0.26
C PHE A 73 3.43 -6.16 -0.07
N GLY A 74 2.80 -5.43 0.86
CA GLY A 74 1.37 -5.56 1.15
C GLY A 74 0.45 -4.81 0.19
N GLU A 75 0.93 -3.70 -0.38
CA GLU A 75 0.13 -2.78 -1.20
C GLU A 75 0.66 -2.60 -2.63
N ASP A 76 1.87 -3.10 -2.93
CA ASP A 76 2.56 -2.88 -4.22
C ASP A 76 2.32 -3.95 -5.28
N GLY A 77 1.42 -4.90 -5.02
CA GLY A 77 1.09 -6.00 -5.93
C GLY A 77 1.92 -7.28 -5.71
N ALA A 78 2.99 -7.23 -4.91
CA ALA A 78 3.85 -8.41 -4.72
C ALA A 78 3.12 -9.52 -3.95
N LEU A 79 2.47 -9.21 -2.84
CA LEU A 79 1.67 -10.16 -2.08
C LEU A 79 0.47 -10.65 -2.89
N GLN A 80 -0.19 -9.75 -3.61
CA GLN A 80 -1.34 -10.07 -4.45
C GLN A 80 -0.98 -11.09 -5.54
N SER A 81 0.17 -10.93 -6.18
CA SER A 81 0.68 -11.90 -7.16
C SER A 81 0.85 -13.31 -6.58
N ILE A 82 1.35 -13.41 -5.35
CA ILE A 82 1.46 -14.70 -4.65
C ILE A 82 0.08 -15.28 -4.36
N LEU A 83 -0.85 -14.46 -3.86
CA LEU A 83 -2.20 -14.90 -3.51
C LEU A 83 -3.03 -15.30 -4.74
N ASP A 84 -2.86 -14.61 -5.88
CA ASP A 84 -3.45 -15.00 -7.16
C ASP A 84 -2.97 -16.39 -7.60
N GLY A 85 -1.68 -16.68 -7.40
CA GLY A 85 -1.11 -18.01 -7.68
C GLY A 85 -1.63 -19.12 -6.76
N VAL A 86 -2.01 -18.80 -5.53
CA VAL A 86 -2.61 -19.75 -4.58
C VAL A 86 -4.10 -19.97 -4.87
N GLY A 87 -4.78 -19.00 -5.47
CA GLY A 87 -6.20 -19.08 -5.85
C GLY A 87 -7.18 -18.98 -4.67
N VAL A 88 -6.77 -18.38 -3.54
CA VAL A 88 -7.65 -18.10 -2.40
C VAL A 88 -8.14 -16.65 -2.47
N PRO A 89 -9.45 -16.38 -2.32
CA PRO A 89 -9.96 -15.02 -2.28
C PRO A 89 -9.26 -14.18 -1.19
N TYR A 90 -8.99 -12.92 -1.49
CA TYR A 90 -8.36 -12.00 -0.52
C TYR A 90 -8.99 -10.61 -0.54
N THR A 91 -8.78 -9.85 0.52
CA THR A 91 -9.26 -8.46 0.64
C THR A 91 -8.32 -7.51 -0.08
N GLY A 92 -8.90 -6.49 -0.71
CA GLY A 92 -8.17 -5.45 -1.43
C GLY A 92 -8.26 -5.62 -2.95
N GLU A 93 -7.44 -4.86 -3.65
CA GLU A 93 -7.34 -4.88 -5.12
C GLU A 93 -6.41 -6.02 -5.55
N GLY A 94 -6.53 -6.47 -6.80
CA GLY A 94 -5.64 -7.47 -7.40
C GLY A 94 -4.23 -6.93 -7.69
N GLU A 95 -3.32 -7.80 -8.16
CA GLU A 95 -1.93 -7.47 -8.44
C GLU A 95 -1.77 -6.21 -9.29
N VAL A 96 -2.46 -6.16 -10.44
CA VAL A 96 -2.31 -5.09 -11.44
C VAL A 96 -2.78 -3.74 -10.87
N GLY A 97 -3.93 -3.73 -10.20
CA GLY A 97 -4.48 -2.52 -9.60
C GLY A 97 -3.65 -2.02 -8.43
N SER A 98 -3.17 -2.93 -7.57
CA SER A 98 -2.29 -2.60 -6.45
C SER A 98 -0.97 -2.00 -6.92
N ARG A 99 -0.32 -2.63 -7.89
CA ARG A 99 0.94 -2.15 -8.51
C ARG A 99 0.76 -0.76 -9.12
N LEU A 100 -0.33 -0.56 -9.88
CA LEU A 100 -0.64 0.72 -10.49
C LEU A 100 -0.89 1.82 -9.46
N ALA A 101 -1.66 1.52 -8.41
CA ALA A 101 -2.02 2.49 -7.39
C ALA A 101 -0.85 2.86 -6.47
N PHE A 102 0.05 1.94 -6.22
CA PHE A 102 1.22 2.17 -5.36
C PHE A 102 2.25 3.09 -6.03
N ASP A 103 2.49 2.91 -7.35
CA ASP A 103 3.37 3.78 -8.13
C ASP A 103 2.64 5.06 -8.56
N LYS A 104 3.02 6.19 -7.95
CA LYS A 104 2.39 7.48 -8.19
C LYS A 104 2.62 8.02 -9.61
N ILE A 105 3.73 7.64 -10.25
CA ILE A 105 3.99 8.00 -11.65
C ILE A 105 3.03 7.23 -12.55
N ALA A 106 2.94 5.91 -12.38
CA ALA A 106 2.01 5.08 -13.13
C ALA A 106 0.56 5.51 -12.94
N SER A 107 0.17 5.84 -11.69
CA SER A 107 -1.16 6.38 -11.39
C SER A 107 -1.45 7.68 -12.14
N LYS A 108 -0.49 8.64 -12.16
CA LYS A 108 -0.68 9.92 -12.85
C LYS A 108 -0.78 9.76 -14.36
N LEU A 109 0.05 8.92 -14.95
CA LEU A 109 -0.05 8.58 -16.38
C LEU A 109 -1.43 7.99 -16.70
N LYS A 110 -1.95 7.11 -15.84
CA LYS A 110 -3.26 6.51 -16.02
C LYS A 110 -4.40 7.52 -15.86
N PHE A 111 -4.28 8.49 -14.96
CA PHE A 111 -5.24 9.58 -14.82
C PHE A 111 -5.25 10.47 -16.06
N ASP A 112 -4.08 10.82 -16.60
CA ASP A 112 -3.99 11.63 -17.82
C ASP A 112 -4.58 10.91 -19.03
N GLU A 113 -4.29 9.59 -19.18
CA GLU A 113 -4.88 8.74 -20.22
C GLU A 113 -6.42 8.69 -20.14
N ALA A 114 -6.94 8.63 -18.90
CA ALA A 114 -8.38 8.54 -18.64
C ALA A 114 -9.09 9.91 -18.64
N GLY A 115 -8.36 11.02 -18.86
CA GLY A 115 -8.92 12.38 -18.81
C GLY A 115 -9.36 12.80 -17.40
N VAL A 116 -8.85 12.18 -16.35
CA VAL A 116 -9.13 12.56 -14.96
C VAL A 116 -8.34 13.82 -14.62
N PRO A 117 -8.98 14.91 -14.17
CA PRO A 117 -8.30 16.12 -13.77
C PRO A 117 -7.20 15.87 -12.74
N ASN A 118 -5.99 16.34 -13.02
CA ASN A 118 -4.81 16.06 -12.23
C ASN A 118 -3.99 17.36 -12.04
N ALA A 119 -3.30 17.49 -10.90
CA ALA A 119 -2.38 18.60 -10.71
C ALA A 119 -1.21 18.48 -11.72
N LYS A 120 -0.67 19.63 -12.16
CA LYS A 120 0.55 19.64 -12.98
C LYS A 120 1.65 18.85 -12.27
N TRP A 121 2.36 18.03 -13.01
CA TRP A 121 3.38 17.15 -12.47
C TRP A 121 4.52 16.93 -13.45
N GLU A 122 5.66 16.54 -12.95
CA GLU A 122 6.82 16.11 -13.71
C GLU A 122 7.61 15.05 -12.94
N ILE A 123 8.47 14.34 -13.64
CA ILE A 123 9.39 13.36 -13.07
C ILE A 123 10.78 13.97 -13.12
N LEU A 124 11.46 14.00 -11.98
CA LEU A 124 12.87 14.38 -11.89
C LEU A 124 13.72 13.14 -11.66
N THR A 125 14.84 13.08 -12.36
CA THR A 125 15.96 12.18 -12.08
C THR A 125 17.16 12.95 -11.56
N GLY A 126 18.14 12.29 -10.98
CA GLY A 126 19.26 12.96 -10.30
C GLY A 126 19.93 14.05 -11.16
N GLY A 127 20.15 15.22 -10.58
CA GLY A 127 20.76 16.39 -11.22
C GLY A 127 19.81 17.27 -12.04
N GLN A 128 18.54 16.94 -12.16
CA GLN A 128 17.55 17.76 -12.85
C GLN A 128 16.95 18.82 -11.93
N SER A 129 16.55 19.94 -12.52
CA SER A 129 15.81 21.02 -11.87
C SER A 129 14.34 20.95 -12.26
N THR A 130 13.45 21.33 -11.33
CA THR A 130 12.01 21.39 -11.60
C THR A 130 11.64 22.56 -12.50
N SER A 131 10.67 22.34 -13.39
CA SER A 131 9.98 23.41 -14.16
C SER A 131 8.71 23.92 -13.47
N ILE A 132 8.29 23.27 -12.37
CA ILE A 132 7.07 23.62 -11.63
C ILE A 132 7.39 24.76 -10.66
N SER A 133 6.55 25.80 -10.70
CA SER A 133 6.67 26.94 -9.78
C SER A 133 6.27 26.56 -8.35
N ILE A 134 6.96 27.15 -7.39
CA ILE A 134 6.61 27.08 -5.97
C ILE A 134 5.29 27.87 -5.72
N PRO A 135 4.37 27.37 -4.88
CA PRO A 135 4.49 26.18 -4.03
C PRO A 135 4.30 24.87 -4.81
N LEU A 136 5.04 23.85 -4.45
CA LEU A 136 4.95 22.52 -5.04
C LEU A 136 5.05 21.41 -3.96
N VAL A 137 4.78 20.18 -4.36
CA VAL A 137 5.03 18.98 -3.54
C VAL A 137 6.08 18.13 -4.23
N ALA A 138 7.18 17.84 -3.53
CA ALA A 138 8.17 16.84 -3.93
C ALA A 138 7.95 15.55 -3.12
N LYS A 139 7.98 14.41 -3.79
CA LYS A 139 7.77 13.11 -3.13
C LYS A 139 8.38 11.95 -3.91
N PRO A 140 8.86 10.91 -3.23
CA PRO A 140 9.26 9.67 -3.89
C PRO A 140 8.01 8.97 -4.45
N PRO A 141 8.06 8.42 -5.68
CA PRO A 141 6.88 7.84 -6.31
C PRO A 141 6.41 6.53 -5.66
N ARG A 142 7.30 5.75 -5.04
CA ARG A 142 7.03 4.37 -4.57
C ARG A 142 7.14 4.21 -3.04
N GLU A 143 6.87 5.29 -2.30
CA GLU A 143 6.76 5.25 -0.83
C GLU A 143 5.30 5.43 -0.39
N GLY A 144 4.93 4.82 0.75
CA GLY A 144 3.62 4.93 1.38
C GLY A 144 3.58 5.95 2.52
N SER A 145 2.40 6.13 3.16
CA SER A 145 2.18 6.84 4.42
C SER A 145 2.84 8.22 4.54
N SER A 146 2.90 8.96 3.45
CA SER A 146 3.52 10.30 3.37
C SER A 146 5.03 10.32 3.68
N VAL A 147 5.71 9.19 3.67
CA VAL A 147 7.17 9.12 3.84
C VAL A 147 7.85 9.86 2.70
N GLY A 148 8.75 10.80 3.02
CA GLY A 148 9.46 11.60 2.03
C GLY A 148 8.62 12.62 1.26
N VAL A 149 7.39 12.92 1.70
CA VAL A 149 6.54 13.95 1.08
C VAL A 149 6.91 15.32 1.64
N HIS A 150 7.32 16.24 0.78
CA HIS A 150 7.70 17.60 1.13
C HIS A 150 6.78 18.63 0.44
N ILE A 151 6.19 19.52 1.25
CA ILE A 151 5.48 20.71 0.75
C ILE A 151 6.48 21.85 0.71
N VAL A 152 6.95 22.20 -0.49
CA VAL A 152 7.93 23.26 -0.73
C VAL A 152 7.21 24.57 -0.96
N GLN A 153 7.34 25.47 0.01
CA GLN A 153 6.72 26.80 -0.05
C GLN A 153 7.70 27.91 -0.44
N LYS A 154 9.00 27.65 -0.26
CA LYS A 154 10.08 28.61 -0.54
C LYS A 154 11.21 27.94 -1.32
N ALA A 155 11.92 28.74 -2.13
CA ALA A 155 12.98 28.22 -3.00
C ALA A 155 14.13 27.56 -2.22
N GLU A 156 14.46 28.08 -1.06
CA GLU A 156 15.53 27.55 -0.19
C GLU A 156 15.24 26.15 0.36
N GLU A 157 13.97 25.71 0.37
CA GLU A 157 13.55 24.40 0.88
C GLU A 157 13.72 23.28 -0.19
N LEU A 158 13.78 23.67 -1.47
CA LEU A 158 13.69 22.72 -2.59
C LEU A 158 14.88 21.74 -2.61
N SER A 159 16.10 22.21 -2.42
CA SER A 159 17.29 21.34 -2.49
C SER A 159 17.24 20.22 -1.46
N ALA A 160 16.92 20.56 -0.20
CA ALA A 160 16.82 19.57 0.87
C ALA A 160 15.66 18.59 0.64
N ALA A 161 14.52 19.07 0.11
CA ALA A 161 13.37 18.23 -0.23
C ALA A 161 13.72 17.19 -1.32
N LEU A 162 14.37 17.63 -2.39
CA LEU A 162 14.81 16.75 -3.47
C LEU A 162 15.87 15.74 -2.99
N GLU A 163 16.84 16.17 -2.17
CA GLU A 163 17.86 15.30 -1.60
C GLU A 163 17.24 14.16 -0.76
N ASP A 164 16.27 14.47 0.12
CA ASP A 164 15.56 13.45 0.89
C ASP A 164 14.78 12.51 -0.03
N CYS A 165 14.06 13.02 -1.04
CA CYS A 165 13.34 12.19 -2.00
C CYS A 165 14.28 11.23 -2.76
N PHE A 166 15.39 11.75 -3.29
CA PHE A 166 16.39 10.93 -4.01
C PHE A 166 17.15 9.95 -3.13
N SER A 167 17.20 10.16 -1.82
CA SER A 167 17.72 9.14 -0.89
C SER A 167 16.83 7.89 -0.78
N ARG A 168 15.59 7.97 -1.26
CA ARG A 168 14.54 6.93 -1.14
C ARG A 168 14.20 6.26 -2.46
N ASP A 169 14.22 7.01 -3.55
CA ASP A 169 13.90 6.55 -4.91
C ASP A 169 14.82 7.23 -5.92
N SER A 170 15.10 6.59 -7.04
CA SER A 170 15.87 7.16 -8.15
C SER A 170 15.11 8.24 -8.91
N GLU A 171 13.81 8.36 -8.69
CA GLU A 171 12.91 9.32 -9.30
C GLU A 171 12.20 10.14 -8.21
N VAL A 172 11.82 11.36 -8.56
CA VAL A 172 11.01 12.26 -7.72
C VAL A 172 9.85 12.79 -8.55
N LEU A 173 8.66 12.76 -7.96
CA LEU A 173 7.44 13.29 -8.52
C LEU A 173 7.15 14.67 -7.90
#